data_f7866267369fd68a6cf7ed6cbca6e98b
#
_entry.id   f7866267369fd68a6cf7ed6cbca6e98b
#
_cell.length_a   1.000
_cell.length_b   1.000
_cell.length_c   1.000
_cell.angle_alpha   90.00
_cell.angle_beta   90.00
_cell.angle_gamma   90.00
#
_symmetry.space_group_name_H-M   'P 1'
#
loop_
_entity.id
_entity.type
_entity.pdbx_description
1 polymer ?
#
loop_
_entity_poly.entity_id
_entity_poly.type
_entity_poly.pdbx_seq_one_letter_code
_entity_poly.pdbx_strand_id
1 'polypeptide(L)'
;INAFCMLLIGFEMKRYKYNEDFSDKSSVSGLKNFFDENKGQWIFGHMSFEAKDLFDITKTNASSFIDVPCVSFFVPTHVFKLLNDKLIILKSNLPVIELQNQLDQSLTAAQPIIKTKGILNFGVDRSQYIEHVNELLQHIHRGDIYEVNYCQALQYKGMVMDPYALYTKMQSTSQAPFGAFYRNGDVYLCSASPERFMAKRGDQLICQPIKGTNRRLDNPEEN
;
A
#
# COMPACT_ATOMS: atom_id res chain seq x y z
N ILE A 1 -9.46 17.41 -9.49
CA ILE A 1 -9.06 16.46 -8.46
C ILE A 1 -7.54 16.52 -8.40
N ASN A 2 -7.00 17.23 -7.39
CA ASN A 2 -5.56 17.35 -7.23
C ASN A 2 -5.02 16.03 -6.67
N ALA A 3 -4.46 15.18 -7.53
CA ALA A 3 -3.68 14.03 -7.10
C ALA A 3 -2.41 14.54 -6.40
N PHE A 4 -2.28 14.28 -5.11
CA PHE A 4 -1.05 14.56 -4.38
C PHE A 4 -0.11 13.37 -4.60
N CYS A 5 0.94 13.57 -5.38
CA CYS A 5 2.05 12.64 -5.44
C CYS A 5 3.12 13.12 -4.47
N MET A 6 3.50 12.30 -3.50
CA MET A 6 4.66 12.55 -2.65
C MET A 6 5.78 11.64 -3.11
N LEU A 7 6.89 12.23 -3.54
CA LEU A 7 8.12 11.52 -3.83
C LEU A 7 9.01 11.57 -2.58
N LEU A 8 9.39 10.42 -2.07
CA LEU A 8 10.30 10.29 -0.94
C LEU A 8 11.67 9.88 -1.46
N ILE A 9 12.66 10.71 -1.23
CA ILE A 9 14.06 10.40 -1.49
C ILE A 9 14.81 10.59 -0.18
N GLY A 10 15.41 9.54 0.34
CA GLY A 10 16.17 9.63 1.59
C GLY A 10 17.23 8.55 1.70
N PHE A 11 18.43 8.92 2.14
CA PHE A 11 19.54 8.01 2.37
C PHE A 11 19.62 7.56 3.83
N GLU A 12 19.15 8.36 4.77
CA GLU A 12 19.06 8.04 6.19
C GLU A 12 17.61 8.19 6.66
N MET A 13 17.07 7.15 7.26
CA MET A 13 15.71 7.13 7.78
C MET A 13 15.69 6.50 9.17
N LYS A 14 15.03 7.16 10.12
CA LYS A 14 14.64 6.51 11.37
C LYS A 14 13.46 5.59 11.05
N ARG A 15 13.56 4.30 11.38
CA ARG A 15 12.54 3.30 11.11
C ARG A 15 12.07 2.66 12.41
N TYR A 16 10.79 2.47 12.51
CA TYR A 16 10.21 1.53 13.45
C TYR A 16 9.78 0.30 12.66
N LYS A 17 10.39 -0.85 12.96
CA LYS A 17 10.04 -2.15 12.38
C LYS A 17 9.57 -3.06 13.48
N TYR A 18 8.52 -3.76 13.18
CA TYR A 18 8.03 -4.81 14.03
C TYR A 18 7.91 -6.12 13.23
N ASN A 19 8.53 -7.18 13.69
CA ASN A 19 8.43 -8.51 13.10
C ASN A 19 7.31 -9.29 13.79
N GLU A 20 6.75 -10.30 13.11
CA GLU A 20 5.55 -11.06 13.50
C GLU A 20 5.65 -11.87 14.81
N ASP A 21 6.72 -11.77 15.58
CA ASP A 21 6.85 -12.49 16.86
C ASP A 21 6.04 -11.81 17.97
N PHE A 22 4.73 -11.93 17.84
CA PHE A 22 3.68 -11.17 18.52
C PHE A 22 3.29 -11.69 19.89
N SER A 23 4.13 -12.32 20.62
CA SER A 23 3.80 -12.68 22.00
C SER A 23 3.90 -11.53 22.99
N ASP A 24 4.45 -10.37 22.58
CA ASP A 24 4.76 -9.27 23.48
C ASP A 24 3.94 -8.00 23.21
N LYS A 25 3.10 -7.64 24.18
CA LYS A 25 2.32 -6.37 24.19
C LYS A 25 3.20 -5.11 24.23
N SER A 26 4.51 -5.24 24.43
CA SER A 26 5.48 -4.14 24.42
C SER A 26 5.56 -3.43 23.06
N SER A 27 5.17 -4.08 21.98
CA SER A 27 5.25 -3.56 20.63
C SER A 27 4.26 -2.46 20.31
N VAL A 28 3.06 -2.49 20.88
CA VAL A 28 2.10 -1.39 20.75
C VAL A 28 2.61 -0.14 21.49
N SER A 29 3.22 -0.34 22.66
CA SER A 29 3.86 0.76 23.40
C SER A 29 5.07 1.32 22.65
N GLY A 30 5.88 0.47 22.02
CA GLY A 30 7.00 0.89 21.18
C GLY A 30 6.56 1.70 19.98
N LEU A 31 5.47 1.30 19.31
CA LEU A 31 4.87 2.07 18.22
C LEU A 31 4.38 3.44 18.70
N LYS A 32 3.69 3.48 19.83
CA LYS A 32 3.23 4.74 20.46
C LYS A 32 4.42 5.65 20.78
N ASN A 33 5.45 5.13 21.44
CA ASN A 33 6.66 5.89 21.75
C ASN A 33 7.31 6.46 20.49
N PHE A 34 7.41 5.69 19.41
CA PHE A 34 7.94 6.18 18.14
C PHE A 34 7.14 7.39 17.61
N PHE A 35 5.80 7.36 17.69
CA PHE A 35 4.96 8.49 17.26
C PHE A 35 5.11 9.69 18.22
N ASP A 36 5.18 9.46 19.53
CA ASP A 36 5.33 10.52 20.53
C ASP A 36 6.69 11.23 20.40
N GLU A 37 7.78 10.48 20.19
CA GLU A 37 9.14 11.02 19.97
C GLU A 37 9.28 11.79 18.65
N ASN A 38 8.49 11.45 17.66
CA ASN A 38 8.53 12.08 16.33
C ASN A 38 7.33 12.99 16.05
N LYS A 39 6.67 13.46 17.10
CA LYS A 39 5.53 14.37 16.98
C LYS A 39 5.90 15.64 16.21
N GLY A 40 5.07 15.99 15.23
CA GLY A 40 5.31 17.13 14.35
C GLY A 40 6.26 16.84 13.16
N GLN A 41 6.81 15.64 13.07
CA GLN A 41 7.58 15.18 11.91
C GLN A 41 6.67 14.54 10.85
N TRP A 42 7.15 14.52 9.60
CA TRP A 42 6.56 13.65 8.59
C TRP A 42 6.90 12.20 8.89
N ILE A 43 5.88 11.36 9.03
CA ILE A 43 6.01 9.94 9.28
C ILE A 43 5.29 9.20 8.15
N PHE A 44 5.97 8.21 7.57
CA PHE A 44 5.44 7.35 6.52
C PHE A 44 5.62 5.89 6.90
N GLY A 45 4.83 5.02 6.31
CA GLY A 45 4.94 3.60 6.59
C GLY A 45 3.71 2.84 6.15
N HIS A 46 3.59 1.63 6.67
CA HIS A 46 2.44 0.76 6.43
C HIS A 46 2.06 -0.01 7.69
N MET A 47 0.80 -0.41 7.69
CA MET A 47 0.26 -1.45 8.55
C MET A 47 -0.46 -2.45 7.65
N SER A 48 -0.06 -3.71 7.72
CA SER A 48 -0.77 -4.77 7.00
C SER A 48 -2.02 -5.21 7.77
N PHE A 49 -2.84 -6.04 7.15
CA PHE A 49 -4.04 -6.57 7.80
C PHE A 49 -3.71 -7.39 9.06
N GLU A 50 -2.58 -8.07 9.09
CA GLU A 50 -2.08 -8.85 10.21
C GLU A 50 -1.74 -8.00 11.43
N ALA A 51 -1.54 -6.69 11.25
CA ALA A 51 -1.34 -5.77 12.39
C ALA A 51 -2.53 -5.77 13.37
N LYS A 52 -3.72 -6.25 12.96
CA LYS A 52 -4.86 -6.46 13.86
C LYS A 52 -4.50 -7.36 15.05
N ASP A 53 -3.61 -8.34 14.83
CA ASP A 53 -3.19 -9.29 15.86
C ASP A 53 -2.35 -8.63 16.99
N LEU A 54 -1.88 -7.40 16.78
CA LEU A 54 -1.26 -6.56 17.82
C LEU A 54 -2.27 -5.98 18.81
N PHE A 55 -3.48 -5.72 18.33
CA PHE A 55 -4.49 -4.94 19.04
C PHE A 55 -5.64 -5.82 19.53
N ASP A 56 -5.84 -6.99 18.92
CA ASP A 56 -6.97 -7.85 19.21
C ASP A 56 -6.56 -9.32 19.31
N ILE A 57 -7.51 -10.11 19.71
CA ILE A 57 -7.42 -11.48 20.19
C ILE A 57 -7.63 -12.48 19.05
N THR A 58 -8.09 -12.05 17.89
CA THR A 58 -8.35 -12.93 16.74
C THR A 58 -7.10 -13.19 15.94
N LYS A 59 -6.41 -14.29 16.24
CA LYS A 59 -5.25 -14.72 15.46
C LYS A 59 -5.66 -15.25 14.09
N THR A 60 -4.93 -14.81 13.07
CA THR A 60 -5.06 -15.35 11.72
C THR A 60 -4.13 -16.55 11.57
N ASN A 61 -4.67 -17.68 11.10
CA ASN A 61 -3.88 -18.87 10.75
C ASN A 61 -3.40 -18.84 9.28
N ALA A 62 -3.59 -17.72 8.58
CA ALA A 62 -3.18 -17.60 7.19
C ALA A 62 -1.66 -17.40 7.12
N SER A 63 -0.98 -18.22 6.34
CA SER A 63 0.45 -18.04 6.06
C SER A 63 0.65 -16.88 5.08
N SER A 64 1.50 -15.92 5.45
CA SER A 64 1.97 -14.91 4.51
C SER A 64 2.99 -15.53 3.55
N PHE A 65 2.88 -15.22 2.25
CA PHE A 65 3.87 -15.60 1.25
C PHE A 65 4.83 -14.44 0.90
N ILE A 66 4.68 -13.30 1.59
CA ILE A 66 5.57 -12.14 1.48
C ILE A 66 6.14 -11.89 2.87
N ASP A 67 7.47 -11.92 2.96
CA ASP A 67 8.19 -11.61 4.19
C ASP A 67 8.33 -10.07 4.33
N VAL A 68 7.35 -9.47 4.96
CA VAL A 68 7.32 -8.04 5.25
C VAL A 68 6.82 -7.82 6.67
N PRO A 69 7.42 -6.90 7.44
CA PRO A 69 6.90 -6.55 8.75
C PRO A 69 5.45 -6.09 8.64
N CYS A 70 4.58 -6.58 9.53
CA CYS A 70 3.17 -6.16 9.50
C CYS A 70 2.98 -4.68 9.86
N VAL A 71 3.95 -4.09 10.56
CA VAL A 71 4.01 -2.65 10.88
C VAL A 71 5.42 -2.13 10.60
N SER A 72 5.51 -1.07 9.81
CA SER A 72 6.79 -0.40 9.54
C SER A 72 6.55 1.09 9.32
N PHE A 73 7.15 1.92 10.16
CA PHE A 73 7.11 3.37 10.03
C PHE A 73 8.50 3.97 10.01
N PHE A 74 8.66 5.12 9.38
CA PHE A 74 9.92 5.84 9.30
C PHE A 74 9.70 7.35 9.20
N VAL A 75 10.70 8.11 9.65
CA VAL A 75 10.81 9.55 9.45
C VAL A 75 11.78 9.79 8.29
N PRO A 76 11.33 10.34 7.15
CA PRO A 76 12.19 10.57 6.01
C PRO A 76 13.13 11.75 6.24
N THR A 77 14.30 11.73 5.61
CA THR A 77 15.25 12.83 5.58
C THR A 77 14.76 13.95 4.67
N HIS A 78 14.14 13.59 3.54
CA HIS A 78 13.62 14.53 2.55
C HIS A 78 12.14 14.24 2.28
N VAL A 79 11.35 15.29 2.14
CA VAL A 79 9.92 15.22 1.76
C VAL A 79 9.65 16.24 0.68
N PHE A 80 9.09 15.76 -0.42
CA PHE A 80 8.73 16.57 -1.57
C PHE A 80 7.24 16.47 -1.85
N LYS A 81 6.70 17.52 -2.43
CA LYS A 81 5.35 17.55 -2.97
C LYS A 81 5.41 18.00 -4.42
N LEU A 82 4.89 17.19 -5.31
CA LEU A 82 4.66 17.59 -6.70
C LEU A 82 3.29 18.25 -6.81
N LEU A 83 3.26 19.48 -7.32
CA LEU A 83 2.02 20.23 -7.54
C LEU A 83 2.17 21.07 -8.82
N ASN A 84 1.27 20.85 -9.79
CA ASN A 84 1.29 21.58 -11.07
C ASN A 84 2.68 21.61 -11.72
N ASP A 85 3.30 20.44 -11.85
CA ASP A 85 4.65 20.23 -12.42
C ASP A 85 5.80 20.93 -11.67
N LYS A 86 5.53 21.43 -10.46
CA LYS A 86 6.53 22.02 -9.57
C LYS A 86 6.83 21.09 -8.41
N LEU A 87 8.12 20.82 -8.20
CA LEU A 87 8.58 20.09 -7.03
C LEU A 87 8.78 21.05 -5.87
N ILE A 88 7.99 20.91 -4.82
CA ILE A 88 8.04 21.71 -3.61
C ILE A 88 8.77 20.91 -2.53
N ILE A 89 9.82 21.47 -1.97
CA ILE A 89 10.57 20.87 -0.87
C ILE A 89 9.83 21.18 0.44
N LEU A 90 9.26 20.16 1.09
CA LEU A 90 8.61 20.30 2.39
C LEU A 90 9.58 20.07 3.56
N LYS A 91 10.57 19.22 3.36
CA LYS A 91 11.64 18.92 4.33
C LYS A 91 12.89 18.49 3.58
N SER A 92 14.03 19.00 3.98
CA SER A 92 15.36 18.54 3.56
C SER A 92 16.41 19.01 4.54
N ASN A 93 17.46 18.23 4.74
CA ASN A 93 18.67 18.60 5.46
C ASN A 93 19.84 18.94 4.51
N LEU A 94 19.62 18.88 3.19
CA LEU A 94 20.60 19.21 2.18
C LEU A 94 20.35 20.60 1.56
N PRO A 95 21.41 21.30 1.14
CA PRO A 95 21.28 22.48 0.31
C PRO A 95 20.52 22.17 -0.99
N VAL A 96 19.78 23.15 -1.51
CA VAL A 96 18.94 22.96 -2.72
C VAL A 96 19.76 22.50 -3.93
N ILE A 97 20.97 23.05 -4.11
CA ILE A 97 21.87 22.68 -5.23
C ILE A 97 22.28 21.21 -5.15
N GLU A 98 22.65 20.75 -3.96
CA GLU A 98 23.06 19.35 -3.77
C GLU A 98 21.90 18.40 -3.98
N LEU A 99 20.72 18.77 -3.50
CA LEU A 99 19.48 18.03 -3.70
C LEU A 99 19.15 17.92 -5.20
N GLN A 100 19.28 19.01 -5.95
CA GLN A 100 19.03 19.03 -7.38
C GLN A 100 20.00 18.11 -8.12
N ASN A 101 21.28 18.15 -7.80
CA ASN A 101 22.29 17.25 -8.39
C ASN A 101 21.95 15.77 -8.15
N GLN A 102 21.48 15.41 -6.95
CA GLN A 102 21.08 14.03 -6.64
C GLN A 102 19.83 13.62 -7.41
N LEU A 103 18.86 14.51 -7.58
CA LEU A 103 17.65 14.25 -8.37
C LEU A 103 18.01 14.05 -9.85
N ASP A 104 18.85 14.91 -10.42
CA ASP A 104 19.27 14.82 -11.82
C ASP A 104 20.05 13.53 -12.10
N GLN A 105 20.93 13.11 -11.19
CA GLN A 105 21.62 11.83 -11.28
C GLN A 105 20.66 10.63 -11.22
N SER A 106 19.60 10.70 -10.42
CA SER A 106 18.63 9.61 -10.31
C SER A 106 17.72 9.48 -11.54
N LEU A 107 17.47 10.58 -12.26
CA LEU A 107 16.66 10.59 -13.48
C LEU A 107 17.36 9.94 -14.68
N THR A 108 18.69 9.87 -14.66
CA THR A 108 19.49 9.23 -15.73
C THR A 108 19.62 7.73 -15.58
N ALA A 109 19.12 7.12 -14.51
CA ALA A 109 19.29 5.72 -14.21
C ALA A 109 18.16 4.85 -14.76
N ALA A 110 18.57 3.87 -15.56
CA ALA A 110 17.93 2.61 -15.91
C ALA A 110 16.68 2.62 -16.83
N GLN A 111 16.87 1.98 -17.97
CA GLN A 111 15.76 1.48 -18.81
C GLN A 111 14.99 0.38 -18.05
N PRO A 112 13.65 0.37 -18.11
CA PRO A 112 12.85 -0.64 -17.42
C PRO A 112 13.16 -2.03 -17.96
N ILE A 113 13.63 -2.92 -17.10
CA ILE A 113 13.86 -4.32 -17.45
C ILE A 113 12.60 -5.09 -17.08
N ILE A 114 11.92 -5.65 -18.09
CA ILE A 114 10.83 -6.60 -17.89
C ILE A 114 11.23 -7.91 -18.53
N LYS A 115 11.52 -8.93 -17.71
CA LYS A 115 11.72 -10.30 -18.14
C LYS A 115 10.54 -11.15 -17.66
N THR A 116 9.70 -11.61 -18.58
CA THR A 116 8.42 -12.27 -18.29
C THR A 116 8.48 -13.78 -18.18
N LYS A 117 9.67 -14.38 -18.06
CA LYS A 117 9.76 -15.82 -17.83
C LYS A 117 9.50 -16.13 -16.36
N GLY A 118 8.30 -16.58 -16.05
CA GLY A 118 7.91 -16.96 -14.70
C GLY A 118 6.68 -17.84 -14.70
N ILE A 119 6.34 -18.37 -13.52
CA ILE A 119 5.19 -19.26 -13.33
C ILE A 119 4.12 -18.46 -12.59
N LEU A 120 2.96 -18.34 -13.23
CA LEU A 120 1.76 -17.78 -12.60
C LEU A 120 1.09 -18.88 -11.77
N ASN A 121 0.90 -18.64 -10.51
CA ASN A 121 0.19 -19.52 -9.59
C ASN A 121 -1.08 -18.81 -9.09
N PHE A 122 -2.20 -19.51 -9.25
CA PHE A 122 -3.47 -19.13 -8.65
C PHE A 122 -3.57 -19.82 -7.30
N GLY A 123 -3.70 -19.04 -6.22
CA GLY A 123 -3.81 -19.61 -4.87
C GLY A 123 -5.05 -20.52 -4.70
N VAL A 124 -6.07 -20.32 -5.54
CA VAL A 124 -7.32 -21.09 -5.57
C VAL A 124 -7.66 -21.37 -7.03
N ASP A 125 -7.94 -22.62 -7.38
CA ASP A 125 -8.41 -22.97 -8.71
C ASP A 125 -9.89 -22.59 -8.92
N ARG A 126 -10.38 -22.74 -10.16
CA ARG A 126 -11.76 -22.36 -10.52
C ARG A 126 -12.82 -23.13 -9.72
N SER A 127 -12.62 -24.43 -9.48
CA SER A 127 -13.58 -25.26 -8.77
C SER A 127 -13.65 -24.88 -7.29
N GLN A 128 -12.51 -24.73 -6.66
CA GLN A 128 -12.38 -24.25 -5.29
C GLN A 128 -12.99 -22.85 -5.11
N TYR A 129 -12.74 -21.94 -6.08
CA TYR A 129 -13.35 -20.61 -6.04
C TYR A 129 -14.88 -20.66 -6.03
N ILE A 130 -15.46 -21.48 -6.91
CA ILE A 130 -16.94 -21.64 -6.98
C ILE A 130 -17.48 -22.26 -5.68
N GLU A 131 -16.80 -23.26 -5.13
CA GLU A 131 -17.16 -23.88 -3.86
C GLU A 131 -17.18 -22.85 -2.72
N HIS A 132 -16.09 -22.11 -2.53
CA HIS A 132 -16.02 -21.07 -1.49
C HIS A 132 -17.08 -19.99 -1.66
N VAL A 133 -17.35 -19.55 -2.90
CA VAL A 133 -18.40 -18.56 -3.16
C VAL A 133 -19.78 -19.11 -2.80
N ASN A 134 -20.05 -20.38 -3.12
CA ASN A 134 -21.32 -21.01 -2.76
C ASN A 134 -21.50 -21.13 -1.23
N GLU A 135 -20.45 -21.47 -0.48
CA GLU A 135 -20.49 -21.46 0.98
C GLU A 135 -20.77 -20.05 1.54
N LEU A 136 -20.08 -19.04 1.04
CA LEU A 136 -20.31 -17.64 1.43
C LEU A 136 -21.75 -17.19 1.13
N LEU A 137 -22.30 -17.56 -0.01
CA LEU A 137 -23.70 -17.29 -0.35
C LEU A 137 -24.68 -17.96 0.61
N GLN A 138 -24.40 -19.19 1.10
CA GLN A 138 -25.20 -19.82 2.12
C GLN A 138 -25.21 -19.04 3.43
N HIS A 139 -24.04 -18.51 3.86
CA HIS A 139 -23.94 -17.65 5.04
C HIS A 139 -24.72 -16.36 4.88
N ILE A 140 -24.67 -15.73 3.70
CA ILE A 140 -25.47 -14.53 3.40
C ILE A 140 -26.97 -14.83 3.44
N HIS A 141 -27.41 -15.94 2.81
CA HIS A 141 -28.83 -16.32 2.79
C HIS A 141 -29.39 -16.66 4.18
N ARG A 142 -28.55 -17.20 5.08
CA ARG A 142 -28.94 -17.45 6.47
C ARG A 142 -28.97 -16.20 7.34
N GLY A 143 -28.32 -15.10 6.86
CA GLY A 143 -28.17 -13.87 7.62
C GLY A 143 -27.00 -13.87 8.60
N ASP A 144 -26.04 -14.80 8.47
CA ASP A 144 -24.83 -14.84 9.29
C ASP A 144 -23.92 -13.65 9.00
N ILE A 145 -23.88 -13.23 7.74
CA ILE A 145 -23.15 -12.06 7.24
C ILE A 145 -24.02 -11.32 6.20
N TYR A 146 -23.80 -10.03 6.05
CA TYR A 146 -24.52 -9.21 5.08
C TYR A 146 -23.79 -9.17 3.72
N GLU A 147 -22.50 -8.94 3.74
CA GLU A 147 -21.62 -8.92 2.57
C GLU A 147 -20.22 -9.43 2.94
N VAL A 148 -19.43 -9.79 1.95
CA VAL A 148 -18.06 -10.23 2.13
C VAL A 148 -17.21 -9.87 0.92
N ASN A 149 -15.99 -9.41 1.18
CA ASN A 149 -14.97 -9.24 0.14
C ASN A 149 -14.12 -10.51 0.08
N TYR A 150 -14.40 -11.37 -0.91
CA TYR A 150 -13.60 -12.57 -1.13
C TYR A 150 -12.35 -12.23 -1.95
N CYS A 151 -11.20 -12.24 -1.30
CA CYS A 151 -9.93 -11.90 -1.91
C CYS A 151 -9.19 -13.13 -2.41
N GLN A 152 -8.60 -13.03 -3.60
CA GLN A 152 -7.75 -14.06 -4.18
C GLN A 152 -6.38 -13.47 -4.54
N ALA A 153 -5.31 -14.16 -4.14
CA ALA A 153 -3.96 -13.78 -4.49
C ALA A 153 -3.50 -14.48 -5.77
N LEU A 154 -2.90 -13.70 -6.66
CA LEU A 154 -2.16 -14.20 -7.82
C LEU A 154 -0.67 -14.08 -7.54
N GLN A 155 0.06 -15.17 -7.63
CA GLN A 155 1.50 -15.20 -7.41
C GLN A 155 2.23 -15.43 -8.72
N TYR A 156 3.20 -14.60 -9.01
CA TYR A 156 4.07 -14.79 -10.16
C TYR A 156 5.51 -14.99 -9.70
N LYS A 157 6.04 -16.20 -9.85
CA LYS A 157 7.41 -16.56 -9.43
C LYS A 157 8.37 -16.49 -10.61
N GLY A 158 9.58 -15.96 -10.35
CA GLY A 158 10.67 -15.92 -11.33
C GLY A 158 10.58 -14.75 -12.32
N MET A 159 9.67 -13.81 -12.13
CA MET A 159 9.61 -12.59 -12.94
C MET A 159 10.64 -11.59 -12.43
N VAL A 160 11.40 -10.99 -13.35
CA VAL A 160 12.25 -9.84 -13.08
C VAL A 160 11.63 -8.63 -13.76
N MET A 161 11.26 -7.63 -12.99
CA MET A 161 10.67 -6.41 -13.50
C MET A 161 11.18 -5.19 -12.73
N ASP A 162 11.10 -4.04 -13.37
CA ASP A 162 11.25 -2.75 -12.71
C ASP A 162 9.92 -2.42 -11.98
N PRO A 163 9.91 -2.34 -10.64
CA PRO A 163 8.69 -2.05 -9.89
C PRO A 163 8.12 -0.66 -10.18
N TYR A 164 8.98 0.32 -10.49
CA TYR A 164 8.54 1.67 -10.82
C TYR A 164 7.85 1.72 -12.19
N ALA A 165 8.38 1.01 -13.18
CA ALA A 165 7.73 0.87 -14.49
C ALA A 165 6.37 0.17 -14.38
N LEU A 166 6.25 -0.85 -13.52
CA LEU A 166 4.97 -1.48 -13.20
C LEU A 166 3.98 -0.48 -12.62
N TYR A 167 4.39 0.26 -11.59
CA TYR A 167 3.55 1.28 -10.94
C TYR A 167 3.08 2.34 -11.93
N THR A 168 3.98 2.85 -12.77
CA THR A 168 3.66 3.84 -13.80
C THR A 168 2.61 3.32 -14.78
N LYS A 169 2.76 2.06 -15.20
CA LYS A 169 1.78 1.40 -16.08
C LYS A 169 0.42 1.20 -15.39
N MET A 170 0.42 0.76 -14.15
CA MET A 170 -0.80 0.64 -13.35
C MET A 170 -1.52 1.99 -13.23
N GLN A 171 -0.80 3.04 -12.88
CA GLN A 171 -1.36 4.37 -12.68
C GLN A 171 -1.90 4.98 -13.98
N SER A 172 -1.19 4.79 -15.11
CA SER A 172 -1.68 5.26 -16.42
C SER A 172 -2.96 4.55 -16.88
N THR A 173 -3.18 3.32 -16.43
CA THR A 173 -4.35 2.51 -16.80
C THR A 173 -5.54 2.77 -15.89
N SER A 174 -5.32 2.84 -14.56
CA SER A 174 -6.39 2.94 -13.57
C SER A 174 -6.72 4.38 -13.18
N GLN A 175 -5.76 5.31 -13.31
CA GLN A 175 -5.87 6.71 -12.84
C GLN A 175 -6.41 6.82 -11.41
N ALA A 176 -6.02 5.86 -10.56
CA ALA A 176 -6.55 5.72 -9.21
C ALA A 176 -6.16 6.91 -8.32
N PRO A 177 -7.11 7.52 -7.59
CA PRO A 177 -6.88 8.74 -6.81
C PRO A 177 -5.98 8.52 -5.58
N PHE A 178 -5.84 7.28 -5.10
CA PHE A 178 -5.01 6.89 -3.96
C PHE A 178 -3.94 5.89 -4.37
N GLY A 179 -3.37 6.05 -5.57
CA GLY A 179 -2.22 5.26 -6.00
C GLY A 179 -1.02 5.50 -5.10
N ALA A 180 -0.25 4.43 -4.85
CA ALA A 180 0.96 4.51 -4.04
C ALA A 180 2.07 3.61 -4.60
N PHE A 181 3.28 4.14 -4.59
CA PHE A 181 4.50 3.39 -4.78
C PHE A 181 5.31 3.44 -3.49
N TYR A 182 5.56 2.29 -2.89
CA TYR A 182 6.24 2.20 -1.61
C TYR A 182 7.38 1.17 -1.69
N ARG A 183 8.51 1.49 -1.07
CA ARG A 183 9.65 0.59 -0.98
C ARG A 183 10.10 0.44 0.48
N ASN A 184 10.31 -0.78 0.90
CA ASN A 184 10.93 -1.11 2.19
C ASN A 184 11.99 -2.21 1.99
N GLY A 185 13.26 -1.82 1.95
CA GLY A 185 14.35 -2.73 1.56
C GLY A 185 14.20 -3.22 0.13
N ASP A 186 14.05 -4.54 -0.03
CA ASP A 186 13.86 -5.20 -1.32
C ASP A 186 12.39 -5.50 -1.64
N VAL A 187 11.48 -5.10 -0.75
CA VAL A 187 10.03 -5.24 -0.97
C VAL A 187 9.47 -3.95 -1.55
N TYR A 188 8.67 -4.10 -2.60
CA TYR A 188 7.98 -3.01 -3.26
C TYR A 188 6.47 -3.23 -3.21
N LEU A 189 5.72 -2.16 -2.97
CA LEU A 189 4.27 -2.14 -3.08
C LEU A 189 3.88 -1.14 -4.17
N CYS A 190 3.16 -1.64 -5.17
CA CYS A 190 2.53 -0.83 -6.20
C CYS A 190 1.02 -0.91 -5.99
N SER A 191 0.38 0.20 -5.67
CA SER A 191 -1.05 0.26 -5.40
C SER A 191 -1.75 1.23 -6.33
N ALA A 192 -2.92 0.83 -6.81
CA ALA A 192 -3.86 1.65 -7.57
C ALA A 192 -5.21 1.63 -6.84
N SER A 193 -5.26 2.18 -5.63
CA SER A 193 -6.45 2.16 -4.79
C SER A 193 -7.44 3.24 -5.21
N PRO A 194 -8.72 2.89 -5.43
CA PRO A 194 -9.78 3.86 -5.68
C PRO A 194 -10.30 4.51 -4.40
N GLU A 195 -9.96 3.97 -3.24
CA GLU A 195 -10.61 4.27 -1.97
C GLU A 195 -9.63 4.76 -0.92
N ARG A 196 -10.07 5.72 -0.13
CA ARG A 196 -9.36 6.19 1.07
C ARG A 196 -9.82 5.39 2.28
N PHE A 197 -8.90 4.71 2.97
CA PHE A 197 -9.23 4.04 4.20
C PHE A 197 -9.62 5.06 5.29
N MET A 198 -8.75 6.00 5.61
CA MET A 198 -8.99 6.99 6.65
C MET A 198 -8.18 8.26 6.42
N ALA A 199 -8.73 9.41 6.80
CA ALA A 199 -7.98 10.65 6.95
C ALA A 199 -8.31 11.32 8.28
N LYS A 200 -7.31 11.91 8.93
CA LYS A 200 -7.48 12.77 10.09
C LYS A 200 -7.13 14.21 9.74
N ARG A 201 -8.02 15.15 10.06
CA ARG A 201 -7.81 16.60 9.88
C ARG A 201 -8.21 17.32 11.14
N GLY A 202 -7.22 17.76 11.93
CA GLY A 202 -7.46 18.26 13.28
C GLY A 202 -8.12 17.17 14.12
N ASP A 203 -9.29 17.43 14.66
CA ASP A 203 -10.07 16.50 15.47
C ASP A 203 -11.08 15.65 14.68
N GLN A 204 -11.16 15.84 13.35
CA GLN A 204 -12.07 15.10 12.51
C GLN A 204 -11.40 13.87 11.91
N LEU A 205 -12.09 12.73 11.99
CA LEU A 205 -11.77 11.49 11.24
C LEU A 205 -12.73 11.38 10.05
N ILE A 206 -12.16 11.15 8.88
CA ILE A 206 -12.89 11.04 7.62
C ILE A 206 -12.68 9.63 7.09
N CYS A 207 -13.75 8.85 7.01
CA CYS A 207 -13.81 7.54 6.35
C CYS A 207 -14.74 7.68 5.13
N GLN A 208 -14.31 7.20 3.97
CA GLN A 208 -15.05 7.33 2.73
C GLN A 208 -15.13 5.97 2.02
N PRO A 209 -15.79 4.98 2.62
CA PRO A 209 -15.95 3.68 1.98
C PRO A 209 -16.80 3.82 0.73
N ILE A 210 -16.39 3.14 -0.34
CA ILE A 210 -17.12 3.10 -1.60
C ILE A 210 -17.87 1.78 -1.66
N LYS A 211 -19.19 1.85 -1.69
CA LYS A 211 -20.08 0.71 -1.89
C LYS A 211 -21.17 1.13 -2.86
N GLY A 212 -21.45 0.28 -3.80
CA GLY A 212 -22.55 0.49 -4.73
C GLY A 212 -22.51 -0.56 -5.84
N THR A 213 -23.67 -1.11 -6.13
CA THR A 213 -23.88 -2.00 -7.28
C THR A 213 -24.98 -1.39 -8.13
N ASN A 214 -24.70 -1.17 -9.38
CA ASN A 214 -25.71 -0.76 -10.35
C ASN A 214 -25.84 -1.83 -11.43
N ARG A 215 -27.03 -1.91 -12.05
CA ARG A 215 -27.25 -2.79 -13.19
C ARG A 215 -26.39 -2.26 -14.35
N ARG A 216 -25.60 -3.16 -14.94
CA ARG A 216 -24.87 -2.84 -16.17
C ARG A 216 -25.87 -2.65 -17.29
N LEU A 217 -25.83 -1.50 -17.96
CA LEU A 217 -26.66 -1.19 -19.11
C LEU A 217 -26.02 -1.81 -20.35
N ASP A 218 -26.86 -2.15 -21.34
CA ASP A 218 -26.38 -2.73 -22.60
C ASP A 218 -25.62 -1.72 -23.46
N ASN A 219 -25.85 -0.44 -23.24
CA ASN A 219 -25.13 0.65 -23.88
C ASN A 219 -23.95 1.11 -22.99
N PRO A 220 -22.68 0.98 -23.45
CA PRO A 220 -21.50 1.39 -22.67
C PRO A 220 -21.43 2.89 -22.35
N GLU A 221 -22.11 3.75 -23.14
CA GLU A 221 -22.12 5.21 -22.93
C GLU A 221 -23.10 5.66 -21.82
N GLU A 222 -23.96 4.76 -21.36
CA GLU A 222 -24.93 5.01 -20.30
C GLU A 222 -24.53 4.38 -18.94
N ASN A 223 -23.33 3.77 -18.87
CA ASN A 223 -22.79 3.13 -17.65
C ASN A 223 -21.92 4.09 -16.81
#